data_12f19e3e4bcb62d4c23f30c300a829bb
#
_entry.id   12f19e3e4bcb62d4c23f30c300a829bb
#
_cell.length_a   1.000
_cell.length_b   1.000
_cell.length_c   1.000
_cell.angle_alpha   90.00
_cell.angle_beta   90.00
_cell.angle_gamma   90.00
#
_symmetry.space_group_name_H-M   'P 1'
#
loop_
_entity.id
_entity.type
_entity.pdbx_description
1 polymer ?
#
loop_
_entity_poly.entity_id
_entity_poly.type
_entity_poly.pdbx_seq_one_letter_code
_entity_poly.pdbx_strand_id
1 'polypeptide(L)' 'MKYDVFLVNFGYVVSAGHKTLAEAIKAAKKTGFECSIFERDASSTGPYEPVGKLVKYVSSLS' A
#
# COMPACT_ATOMS: atom_id res chain seq x y z
N MET A 1 13.79 -1.32 1.28
CA MET A 1 12.43 -1.85 1.37
C MET A 1 11.46 -0.97 0.62
N LYS A 2 10.38 -1.56 0.17
CA LYS A 2 9.39 -0.83 -0.59
C LYS A 2 8.01 -0.99 0.03
N TYR A 3 7.14 -0.06 -0.27
CA TYR A 3 5.80 -0.04 0.30
C TYR A 3 4.76 -0.09 -0.80
N ASP A 4 3.75 -0.93 -0.61
CA ASP A 4 2.67 -1.09 -1.56
C ASP A 4 1.36 -0.67 -0.92
N VAL A 5 0.49 -0.07 -1.72
CA VAL A 5 -0.82 0.40 -1.26
C VAL A 5 -1.89 -0.53 -1.81
N PHE A 6 -2.63 -1.16 -0.91
CA PHE A 6 -3.67 -2.13 -1.23
C PHE A 6 -5.04 -1.53 -0.97
N LEU A 7 -5.94 -1.62 -1.94
CA LEU A 7 -7.32 -1.15 -1.78
C LEU A 7 -8.14 -2.23 -1.08
N VAL A 8 -8.49 -1.98 0.17
CA VAL A 8 -9.18 -2.97 1.00
C VAL A 8 -10.52 -3.41 0.41
N ASN A 9 -11.33 -2.45 -0.04
CA ASN A 9 -12.66 -2.76 -0.55
C ASN A 9 -12.67 -3.38 -1.95
N PHE A 10 -11.58 -3.21 -2.68
CA PHE A 10 -11.50 -3.69 -4.05
C PHE A 10 -10.64 -4.94 -4.19
N GLY A 11 -9.76 -5.19 -3.24
CA GLY A 11 -8.96 -6.40 -3.19
C GLY A 11 -7.76 -6.45 -4.12
N TYR A 12 -7.18 -5.31 -4.47
CA TYR A 12 -5.98 -5.31 -5.29
C TYR A 12 -5.03 -4.17 -4.91
N VAL A 13 -3.79 -4.30 -5.33
CA VAL A 13 -2.77 -3.28 -5.11
C VAL A 13 -2.98 -2.15 -6.11
N VAL A 14 -3.21 -0.93 -5.62
CA VAL A 14 -3.47 0.23 -6.47
C VAL A 14 -2.19 0.99 -6.78
N SER A 15 -1.20 0.91 -5.91
CA SER A 15 0.05 1.61 -6.10
C SER A 15 1.16 0.85 -5.39
N ALA A 16 2.32 0.74 -6.01
CA ALA A 16 3.39 -0.08 -5.48
C ALA A 16 4.75 0.56 -5.67
N GLY A 17 5.73 0.05 -4.92
CA GLY A 17 7.11 0.45 -5.10
C GLY A 17 7.46 1.80 -4.50
N HIS A 18 6.71 2.27 -3.53
CA HIS A 18 7.05 3.53 -2.85
C HIS A 18 8.28 3.34 -1.99
N LYS A 19 9.18 4.31 -2.01
CA LYS A 19 10.43 4.22 -1.28
C LYS A 19 10.29 4.48 0.21
N THR A 20 9.29 5.25 0.60
CA THR A 20 9.06 5.58 2.00
C THR A 20 7.61 5.35 2.38
N LEU A 21 7.38 5.13 3.68
CA LEU A 21 6.02 4.98 4.19
C LEU A 21 5.21 6.26 3.97
N ALA A 22 5.85 7.42 4.11
CA ALA A 22 5.15 8.69 3.91
C ALA A 22 4.61 8.81 2.48
N GLU A 23 5.38 8.39 1.49
CA GLU A 23 4.93 8.41 0.10
C GLU A 23 3.75 7.47 -0.11
N ALA A 24 3.80 6.29 0.50
CA ALA A 24 2.71 5.32 0.40
C ALA A 24 1.43 5.88 1.04
N ILE A 25 1.55 6.50 2.19
CA ILE A 25 0.40 7.11 2.87
C ILE A 25 -0.22 8.20 2.01
N LYS A 26 0.63 9.02 1.41
CA LYS A 26 0.15 10.09 0.52
C LYS A 26 -0.61 9.52 -0.67
N ALA A 27 -0.08 8.46 -1.27
CA ALA A 27 -0.75 7.80 -2.39
C ALA A 27 -2.08 7.20 -1.96
N ALA A 28 -2.12 6.59 -0.77
CA ALA A 28 -3.35 6.00 -0.23
C ALA A 28 -4.43 7.06 -0.03
N LYS A 29 -4.08 8.19 0.56
CA LYS A 29 -5.03 9.28 0.79
C LYS A 29 -5.56 9.86 -0.51
N LYS A 30 -4.73 9.86 -1.53
CA LYS A 30 -5.09 10.40 -2.83
C LYS A 30 -6.18 9.58 -3.52
N THR A 31 -6.29 8.29 -3.18
CA THR A 31 -7.32 7.44 -3.77
C THR A 31 -8.72 7.77 -3.28
N GLY A 32 -8.84 8.29 -2.06
CA GLY A 32 -10.13 8.55 -1.42
C GLY A 32 -10.81 7.31 -0.88
N PHE A 33 -10.13 6.16 -0.85
CA PHE A 33 -10.67 4.90 -0.34
C PHE A 33 -9.81 4.35 0.78
N GLU A 34 -10.38 3.38 1.51
CA GLU A 34 -9.64 2.69 2.54
C GLU A 34 -8.51 1.88 1.92
N CYS A 35 -7.32 2.03 2.47
CA CYS A 35 -6.13 1.36 1.96
C CYS A 35 -5.33 0.74 3.10
N SER A 36 -4.63 -0.34 2.79
CA SER A 36 -3.64 -0.93 3.68
C SER A 36 -2.29 -0.79 3.02
N ILE A 37 -1.27 -0.47 3.80
CA ILE A 37 0.08 -0.31 3.30
C ILE A 37 0.91 -1.48 3.77
N PHE A 38 1.55 -2.18 2.84
CA PHE A 38 2.40 -3.33 3.11
C PHE A 38 3.84 -3.01 2.79
N GLU A 39 4.74 -3.44 3.67
CA GLU A 39 6.17 -3.31 3.47
C GLU A 39 6.69 -4.62 2.89
N ARG A 40 7.49 -4.55 1.85
CA ARG A 40 8.10 -5.73 1.25
C ARG A 40 9.56 -5.50 0.92
N ASP A 41 10.30 -6.59 0.74
CA ASP A 41 11.68 -6.53 0.29
C ASP A 41 11.73 -6.10 -1.16
N ALA A 42 12.79 -5.40 -1.53
CA ALA A 42 12.96 -4.93 -2.90
C ALA A 42 13.06 -6.09 -3.89
N SER A 43 13.45 -7.27 -3.41
CA SER A 43 13.57 -8.47 -4.25
C SER A 43 12.24 -9.17 -4.50
N SER A 44 11.20 -8.82 -3.75
CA SER A 44 9.89 -9.43 -3.94
C SER A 44 9.27 -8.99 -5.25
N THR A 45 8.64 -9.94 -5.93
CA THR A 45 7.87 -9.65 -7.13
C THR A 45 6.46 -10.15 -6.89
N GLY A 46 5.48 -9.40 -7.25
CA GLY A 46 4.11 -9.80 -7.02
C GLY A 46 3.25 -8.56 -6.90
N PRO A 47 2.95 -7.90 -8.02
CA PRO A 47 2.23 -6.63 -7.98
C PRO A 47 0.74 -6.78 -7.66
N TYR A 48 0.21 -7.98 -7.71
CA TYR A 48 -1.23 -8.17 -7.57
C TYR A 48 -1.66 -8.56 -6.16
N GLU A 49 -0.74 -9.04 -5.35
CA GLU A 49 -1.05 -9.45 -3.98
C GLU A 49 -0.07 -8.81 -3.02
N PRO A 50 -0.55 -8.36 -1.86
CA PRO A 50 0.36 -7.84 -0.86
C PRO A 50 1.19 -8.98 -0.30
N VAL A 51 2.48 -8.98 -0.57
CA VAL A 51 3.38 -10.07 -0.15
C VAL A 51 4.23 -9.69 1.04
N GLY A 52 4.03 -8.52 1.59
CA GLY A 52 4.82 -8.04 2.70
C GLY A 52 4.02 -8.01 3.98
N LYS A 53 4.55 -7.27 4.93
CA LYS A 53 3.95 -7.11 6.24
C LYS A 53 3.09 -5.85 6.26
N LEU A 54 1.89 -5.94 6.83
CA LEU A 54 1.04 -4.77 7.02
C LEU A 54 1.69 -3.82 8.01
N VAL A 55 1.92 -2.58 7.59
CA VAL A 55 2.56 -1.57 8.44
C VAL A 55 1.67 -0.39 8.75
N LYS A 56 0.64 -0.15 7.96
CA LYS A 56 -0.24 1.00 8.18
C LYS A 56 -1.59 0.77 7.52
N TYR A 57 -2.64 1.20 8.20
CA TYR A 57 -3.98 1.23 7.64
C TYR A 57 -4.39 2.69 7.48
N VAL A 58 -4.86 3.06 6.30
CA VAL A 58 -5.27 4.43 6.01
C VAL A 58 -6.75 4.44 5.69
N SER A 59 -7.52 5.09 6.55
CA SER A 59 -8.96 5.22 6.35
C SER A 59 -9.28 6.46 5.53
N SER A 60 -10.22 6.33 4.62
CA SER A 60 -10.67 7.45 3.82
C SER A 60 -11.46 8.47 4.62
N LEU A 61 -11.91 8.08 5.79
CA LEU A 61 -12.71 8.96 6.66
C LEU A 61 -11.90 9.81 7.60
N SER A 62 -10.61 9.59 7.67
CA SER A 62 -9.75 10.32 8.59
C SER A 62 -9.03 11.48 7.92
#